data_09e0478f34c5fb63ae4664fbbd424f38
#
_entry.id   09e0478f34c5fb63ae4664fbbd424f38
#
_cell.length_a   1.000
_cell.length_b   1.000
_cell.length_c   1.000
_cell.angle_alpha   90.00
_cell.angle_beta   90.00
_cell.angle_gamma   90.00
#
_symmetry.space_group_name_H-M   'P 1'
#
loop_
_entity.id
_entity.type
_entity.pdbx_description
1 polymer ?
#
loop_
_entity_poly.entity_id
_entity_poly.type
_entity_poly.pdbx_seq_one_letter_code
_entity_poly.pdbx_strand_id
1 'polypeptide(L)'
;MSVVFRLAWRYFFTKSNQTVINRINAIAVVVVVVASAALLVVLSAFSGLKDFGVQFTSGLDPDFKLIPRQGKTLLLDSVDRHSLNQASGLVSWAPVLEEKVFLSFESKNQVAVLKGVPLNYPSTIAIDSLVLVGTWNPMENNETVMGYGLASTLGIGVFDYDSYLNVTVPKENPKALLNTTQLKTRPLYVVGLYRISDELDNKYVYASTAFAQELLDYPADQFSAIEFNAPRHTKE
;
A
#
# COMPACT_ATOMS: atom_id res chain seq x y z
N MET A 1 22.27 30.67 -36.37
CA MET A 1 23.32 29.67 -36.11
C MET A 1 24.61 30.42 -35.80
N SER A 2 25.18 30.26 -34.62
CA SER A 2 26.41 30.99 -34.21
C SER A 2 27.60 30.60 -35.09
N VAL A 3 28.47 31.58 -35.35
CA VAL A 3 29.72 31.40 -36.13
C VAL A 3 30.54 30.25 -35.57
N VAL A 4 30.53 30.08 -34.26
CA VAL A 4 31.21 29.01 -33.54
C VAL A 4 30.73 27.60 -33.99
N PHE A 5 29.41 27.40 -34.16
CA PHE A 5 28.85 26.15 -34.60
C PHE A 5 29.23 25.81 -36.06
N ARG A 6 29.29 26.83 -36.92
CA ARG A 6 29.67 26.66 -38.33
C ARG A 6 31.15 26.36 -38.47
N LEU A 7 32.01 26.98 -37.62
CA LEU A 7 33.45 26.67 -37.54
C LEU A 7 33.69 25.23 -37.01
N ALA A 8 33.00 24.84 -35.94
CA ALA A 8 33.13 23.51 -35.37
C ALA A 8 32.71 22.44 -36.37
N TRP A 9 31.56 22.64 -37.06
CA TRP A 9 31.11 21.71 -38.12
C TRP A 9 32.09 21.57 -39.26
N ARG A 10 32.67 22.70 -39.74
CA ARG A 10 33.67 22.73 -40.81
C ARG A 10 34.95 22.00 -40.37
N TYR A 11 35.43 22.19 -39.16
CA TYR A 11 36.63 21.50 -38.64
C TYR A 11 36.40 19.99 -38.52
N PHE A 12 35.23 19.59 -38.15
CA PHE A 12 34.86 18.21 -37.93
C PHE A 12 34.86 17.39 -39.26
N PHE A 13 34.40 18.01 -40.34
CA PHE A 13 34.30 17.35 -41.65
C PHE A 13 35.47 17.66 -42.62
N THR A 14 36.44 18.50 -42.23
CA THR A 14 37.58 18.77 -43.09
C THR A 14 38.54 17.60 -43.08
N LYS A 15 38.72 16.94 -44.23
CA LYS A 15 39.72 15.89 -44.41
C LYS A 15 41.12 16.48 -44.26
N SER A 16 41.77 16.35 -43.12
CA SER A 16 43.17 16.55 -42.94
C SER A 16 43.96 15.40 -43.58
N ASN A 17 45.09 15.64 -44.19
CA ASN A 17 45.99 14.64 -44.76
C ASN A 17 46.52 13.61 -43.72
N GLN A 18 46.19 13.78 -42.44
CA GLN A 18 46.56 12.86 -41.36
C GLN A 18 45.40 11.90 -41.05
N THR A 19 45.33 10.82 -41.75
CA THR A 19 44.28 9.77 -41.65
C THR A 19 44.10 9.24 -40.20
N VAL A 20 45.14 9.24 -39.39
CA VAL A 20 45.10 8.72 -38.02
C VAL A 20 44.31 9.63 -37.09
N ILE A 21 44.52 10.96 -37.19
CA ILE A 21 43.79 11.94 -36.32
C ILE A 21 42.30 11.91 -36.61
N ASN A 22 41.89 11.80 -37.87
CA ASN A 22 40.48 11.71 -38.23
C ASN A 22 39.81 10.44 -37.72
N ARG A 23 40.53 9.30 -37.69
CA ARG A 23 40.03 8.04 -37.13
C ARG A 23 39.83 8.15 -35.60
N ILE A 24 40.79 8.75 -34.89
CA ILE A 24 40.67 8.95 -33.43
C ILE A 24 39.49 9.83 -33.12
N ASN A 25 39.32 10.96 -33.83
CA ASN A 25 38.17 11.84 -33.63
C ASN A 25 36.82 11.15 -33.91
N ALA A 26 36.74 10.37 -34.98
CA ALA A 26 35.54 9.62 -35.30
C ALA A 26 35.19 8.58 -34.21
N ILE A 27 36.20 7.86 -33.73
CA ILE A 27 36.01 6.91 -32.63
C ILE A 27 35.55 7.63 -31.37
N ALA A 28 36.16 8.78 -31.00
CA ALA A 28 35.77 9.55 -29.85
C ALA A 28 34.30 10.02 -29.91
N VAL A 29 33.86 10.48 -31.10
CA VAL A 29 32.45 10.87 -31.29
C VAL A 29 31.50 9.69 -31.17
N VAL A 30 31.85 8.56 -31.78
CA VAL A 30 31.02 7.33 -31.67
C VAL A 30 30.88 6.90 -30.20
N VAL A 31 31.99 6.93 -29.44
CA VAL A 31 31.97 6.58 -28.01
C VAL A 31 31.06 7.53 -27.23
N VAL A 32 31.16 8.83 -27.47
CA VAL A 32 30.29 9.82 -26.78
C VAL A 32 28.82 9.62 -27.15
N VAL A 33 28.52 9.39 -28.43
CA VAL A 33 27.14 9.16 -28.87
C VAL A 33 26.58 7.86 -28.27
N VAL A 34 27.36 6.79 -28.26
CA VAL A 34 26.91 5.51 -27.66
C VAL A 34 26.72 5.63 -26.17
N ALA A 35 27.65 6.29 -25.48
CA ALA A 35 27.53 6.53 -24.03
C ALA A 35 26.31 7.40 -23.67
N SER A 36 26.06 8.46 -24.43
CA SER A 36 24.89 9.33 -24.23
C SER A 36 23.57 8.60 -24.54
N ALA A 37 23.53 7.80 -25.60
CA ALA A 37 22.38 6.99 -25.93
C ALA A 37 22.10 5.92 -24.87
N ALA A 38 23.13 5.23 -24.39
CA ALA A 38 23.00 4.24 -23.32
C ALA A 38 22.45 4.89 -22.02
N LEU A 39 22.98 6.06 -21.65
CA LEU A 39 22.48 6.80 -20.47
C LEU A 39 21.01 7.19 -20.64
N LEU A 40 20.62 7.68 -21.81
CA LEU A 40 19.24 8.07 -22.11
C LEU A 40 18.29 6.87 -22.01
N VAL A 41 18.68 5.72 -22.57
CA VAL A 41 17.89 4.48 -22.49
C VAL A 41 17.71 4.03 -21.04
N VAL A 42 18.78 4.05 -20.23
CA VAL A 42 18.74 3.65 -18.82
C VAL A 42 17.82 4.61 -18.04
N LEU A 43 17.96 5.91 -18.21
CA LEU A 43 17.12 6.90 -17.52
C LEU A 43 15.65 6.79 -17.94
N SER A 44 15.37 6.57 -19.21
CA SER A 44 14.01 6.37 -19.72
C SER A 44 13.38 5.09 -19.18
N ALA A 45 14.11 3.99 -19.17
CA ALA A 45 13.64 2.73 -18.61
C ALA A 45 13.37 2.85 -17.10
N PHE A 46 14.25 3.53 -16.36
CA PHE A 46 14.08 3.74 -14.92
C PHE A 46 12.90 4.65 -14.60
N SER A 47 12.68 5.72 -15.38
CA SER A 47 11.51 6.59 -15.24
C SER A 47 10.22 5.82 -15.50
N GLY A 48 10.16 5.03 -16.56
CA GLY A 48 9.00 4.20 -16.87
C GLY A 48 8.70 3.16 -15.79
N LEU A 49 9.74 2.52 -15.25
CA LEU A 49 9.59 1.55 -14.16
C LEU A 49 9.09 2.21 -12.86
N LYS A 50 9.59 3.42 -12.56
CA LYS A 50 9.11 4.20 -11.40
C LYS A 50 7.64 4.55 -11.54
N ASP A 51 7.22 5.08 -12.69
CA ASP A 51 5.83 5.47 -12.94
C ASP A 51 4.89 4.24 -12.88
N PHE A 52 5.33 3.11 -13.43
CA PHE A 52 4.64 1.83 -13.33
C PHE A 52 4.51 1.37 -11.87
N GLY A 53 5.60 1.41 -11.09
CA GLY A 53 5.57 1.03 -9.66
C GLY A 53 4.62 1.90 -8.83
N VAL A 54 4.61 3.21 -9.07
CA VAL A 54 3.70 4.15 -8.38
C VAL A 54 2.23 3.90 -8.74
N GLN A 55 1.92 3.50 -9.98
CA GLN A 55 0.55 3.19 -10.36
C GLN A 55 -0.03 1.98 -9.60
N PHE A 56 0.78 0.98 -9.29
CA PHE A 56 0.32 -0.19 -8.55
C PHE A 56 0.11 0.10 -7.06
N THR A 57 0.94 0.91 -6.43
CA THR A 57 0.81 1.28 -5.00
C THR A 57 -0.24 2.36 -4.77
N SER A 58 -0.43 3.28 -5.70
CA SER A 58 -1.31 4.43 -5.51
C SER A 58 -2.81 4.12 -5.50
N GLY A 59 -3.22 2.87 -5.82
CA GLY A 59 -4.63 2.45 -5.77
C GLY A 59 -5.11 2.05 -4.38
N LEU A 60 -4.20 1.79 -3.46
CA LEU A 60 -4.47 1.21 -2.13
C LEU A 60 -4.03 2.07 -0.97
N ASP A 61 -3.05 2.94 -1.19
CA ASP A 61 -2.68 3.92 -0.19
C ASP A 61 -3.68 5.09 -0.26
N PRO A 62 -4.24 5.51 0.88
CA PRO A 62 -5.02 6.72 0.93
C PRO A 62 -4.15 7.92 0.55
N ASP A 63 -4.72 8.90 -0.15
CA ASP A 63 -3.99 10.11 -0.51
C ASP A 63 -3.56 10.90 0.74
N PHE A 64 -4.39 10.84 1.80
CA PHE A 64 -4.09 11.44 3.11
C PHE A 64 -4.53 10.51 4.23
N LYS A 65 -3.76 10.50 5.30
CA LYS A 65 -4.07 9.75 6.52
C LYS A 65 -3.95 10.67 7.74
N LEU A 66 -5.06 10.88 8.43
CA LEU A 66 -5.09 11.59 9.71
C LEU A 66 -4.77 10.60 10.82
N ILE A 67 -3.72 10.85 11.57
CA ILE A 67 -3.29 10.04 12.71
C ILE A 67 -3.30 10.87 13.99
N PRO A 68 -3.48 10.28 15.18
CA PRO A 68 -3.42 11.01 16.44
C PRO A 68 -2.01 11.58 16.68
N ARG A 69 -1.94 12.79 17.20
CA ARG A 69 -0.66 13.42 17.54
C ARG A 69 0.01 12.75 18.75
N GLN A 70 -0.80 12.22 19.66
CA GLN A 70 -0.35 11.50 20.86
C GLN A 70 -1.23 10.26 21.07
N GLY A 71 -0.62 9.17 21.55
CA GLY A 71 -1.31 7.90 21.73
C GLY A 71 -1.45 7.10 20.42
N LYS A 72 -2.26 6.04 20.47
CA LYS A 72 -2.49 5.11 19.34
C LYS A 72 -3.82 5.37 18.62
N THR A 73 -4.74 6.09 19.24
CA THR A 73 -6.12 6.22 18.77
C THR A 73 -6.63 7.64 18.91
N LEU A 74 -7.63 7.98 18.11
CA LEU A 74 -8.39 9.21 18.12
C LEU A 74 -9.87 8.90 18.37
N LEU A 75 -10.60 9.83 18.97
CA LEU A 75 -12.05 9.77 19.11
C LEU A 75 -12.70 10.56 17.98
N LEU A 76 -13.66 9.95 17.32
CA LEU A 76 -14.41 10.54 16.22
C LEU A 76 -15.87 10.71 16.64
N ASP A 77 -16.21 11.88 17.15
CA ASP A 77 -17.57 12.17 17.60
C ASP A 77 -18.53 12.50 16.43
N SER A 78 -19.80 12.74 16.77
CA SER A 78 -20.84 13.05 15.79
C SER A 78 -20.62 14.41 15.09
N VAL A 79 -19.99 15.38 15.79
CA VAL A 79 -19.70 16.71 15.24
C VAL A 79 -18.58 16.63 14.23
N ASP A 80 -17.53 15.87 14.54
CA ASP A 80 -16.41 15.62 13.62
C ASP A 80 -16.89 14.90 12.36
N ARG A 81 -17.75 13.86 12.50
CA ARG A 81 -18.36 13.14 11.38
C ARG A 81 -19.19 14.05 10.48
N HIS A 82 -19.97 14.95 11.08
CA HIS A 82 -20.76 15.91 10.32
C HIS A 82 -19.88 16.89 9.54
N SER A 83 -18.86 17.41 10.16
CA SER A 83 -17.88 18.31 9.54
C SER A 83 -17.12 17.63 8.39
N LEU A 84 -16.70 16.38 8.58
CA LEU A 84 -16.06 15.57 7.55
C LEU A 84 -17.00 15.31 6.36
N ASN A 85 -18.26 15.00 6.62
CA ASN A 85 -19.25 14.78 5.57
C ASN A 85 -19.57 16.07 4.77
N GLN A 86 -19.57 17.23 5.42
CA GLN A 86 -19.72 18.50 4.72
C GLN A 86 -18.50 18.86 3.86
N ALA A 87 -17.29 18.56 4.35
CA ALA A 87 -16.06 18.74 3.61
C ALA A 87 -15.90 17.71 2.48
N SER A 88 -16.57 16.57 2.57
CA SER A 88 -16.41 15.40 1.69
C SER A 88 -17.05 15.53 0.32
N GLY A 89 -17.64 16.67 -0.05
CA GLY A 89 -18.11 16.90 -1.42
C GLY A 89 -17.00 16.74 -2.49
N LEU A 90 -15.75 16.63 -2.06
CA LEU A 90 -14.57 16.47 -2.91
C LEU A 90 -13.68 15.26 -2.52
N VAL A 91 -13.92 14.63 -1.37
CA VAL A 91 -13.05 13.59 -0.81
C VAL A 91 -13.88 12.49 -0.16
N SER A 92 -13.63 11.24 -0.51
CA SER A 92 -14.15 10.11 0.27
C SER A 92 -13.26 9.85 1.48
N TRP A 93 -13.86 9.44 2.59
CA TRP A 93 -13.12 9.17 3.81
C TRP A 93 -13.65 7.94 4.56
N ALA A 94 -12.76 7.28 5.29
CA ALA A 94 -13.08 6.12 6.10
C ALA A 94 -12.27 6.11 7.40
N PRO A 95 -12.93 5.95 8.56
CA PRO A 95 -12.23 5.70 9.81
C PRO A 95 -11.75 4.25 9.85
N VAL A 96 -10.50 4.03 10.25
CA VAL A 96 -9.88 2.71 10.27
C VAL A 96 -9.26 2.41 11.63
N LEU A 97 -9.23 1.12 11.98
CA LEU A 97 -8.51 0.59 13.12
C LEU A 97 -7.37 -0.30 12.64
N GLU A 98 -6.14 0.06 12.97
CA GLU A 98 -4.96 -0.73 12.64
C GLU A 98 -4.25 -1.16 13.93
N GLU A 99 -4.06 -2.46 14.12
CA GLU A 99 -3.28 -3.00 15.24
C GLU A 99 -2.51 -4.24 14.80
N LYS A 100 -1.30 -4.42 15.36
CA LYS A 100 -0.51 -5.62 15.13
C LYS A 100 -1.14 -6.80 15.87
N VAL A 101 -1.32 -7.89 15.14
CA VAL A 101 -1.96 -9.10 15.65
C VAL A 101 -1.11 -10.33 15.37
N PHE A 102 -1.29 -11.36 16.18
CA PHE A 102 -0.81 -12.70 15.90
C PHE A 102 -1.93 -13.48 15.23
N LEU A 103 -1.63 -13.98 14.04
CA LEU A 103 -2.49 -14.92 13.33
C LEU A 103 -2.01 -16.32 13.62
N SER A 104 -2.93 -17.22 13.94
CA SER A 104 -2.63 -18.65 14.06
C SER A 104 -3.67 -19.48 13.32
N PHE A 105 -3.17 -20.41 12.54
CA PHE A 105 -3.96 -21.39 11.80
C PHE A 105 -3.28 -22.75 11.90
N GLU A 106 -3.99 -23.73 12.45
CA GLU A 106 -3.43 -25.05 12.81
C GLU A 106 -2.12 -24.91 13.63
N SER A 107 -1.00 -25.39 13.09
CA SER A 107 0.33 -25.32 13.72
C SER A 107 1.17 -24.12 13.27
N LYS A 108 0.66 -23.27 12.36
CA LYS A 108 1.39 -22.13 11.78
C LYS A 108 0.96 -20.83 12.42
N ASN A 109 1.93 -19.93 12.57
CA ASN A 109 1.72 -18.62 13.17
C ASN A 109 2.39 -17.54 12.32
N GLN A 110 1.75 -16.36 12.23
CA GLN A 110 2.28 -15.20 11.55
C GLN A 110 1.91 -13.91 12.30
N VAL A 111 2.75 -12.88 12.14
CA VAL A 111 2.44 -11.53 12.60
C VAL A 111 1.87 -10.74 11.41
N ALA A 112 0.75 -10.10 11.61
CA ALA A 112 0.12 -9.26 10.59
C ALA A 112 -0.41 -7.96 11.22
N VAL A 113 -0.96 -7.10 10.39
CA VAL A 113 -1.71 -5.91 10.79
C VAL A 113 -3.18 -6.17 10.48
N LEU A 114 -3.99 -6.26 11.53
CA LEU A 114 -5.44 -6.24 11.38
C LEU A 114 -5.87 -4.82 11.04
N LYS A 115 -6.63 -4.67 9.97
CA LYS A 115 -7.23 -3.40 9.56
C LYS A 115 -8.74 -3.52 9.59
N GLY A 116 -9.34 -2.95 10.65
CA GLY A 116 -10.79 -2.83 10.79
C GLY A 116 -11.31 -1.69 9.92
N VAL A 117 -12.19 -2.00 8.98
CA VAL A 117 -12.69 -1.05 7.98
C VAL A 117 -14.22 -1.00 7.98
N PRO A 118 -14.82 0.17 7.65
CA PRO A 118 -16.26 0.30 7.52
C PRO A 118 -16.77 -0.32 6.21
N LEU A 119 -18.09 -0.54 6.13
CA LEU A 119 -18.75 -1.14 4.97
C LEU A 119 -18.49 -0.38 3.66
N ASN A 120 -18.40 0.93 3.73
CA ASN A 120 -18.17 1.78 2.56
C ASN A 120 -16.68 1.96 2.21
N TYR A 121 -15.78 1.20 2.82
CA TYR A 121 -14.34 1.29 2.56
C TYR A 121 -13.96 1.14 1.08
N PRO A 122 -14.59 0.24 0.28
CA PRO A 122 -14.31 0.14 -1.16
C PRO A 122 -14.59 1.42 -1.96
N SER A 123 -15.49 2.29 -1.49
CA SER A 123 -15.70 3.60 -2.11
C SER A 123 -14.57 4.60 -1.84
N THR A 124 -13.79 4.35 -0.79
CA THR A 124 -12.61 5.16 -0.44
C THR A 124 -11.35 4.61 -1.11
N ILE A 125 -11.21 3.29 -1.13
CA ILE A 125 -10.07 2.60 -1.74
C ILE A 125 -10.61 1.42 -2.56
N ALA A 126 -10.27 1.37 -3.85
CA ALA A 126 -10.79 0.36 -4.79
C ALA A 126 -10.21 -1.05 -4.58
N ILE A 127 -10.22 -1.51 -3.32
CA ILE A 127 -9.60 -2.78 -2.92
C ILE A 127 -10.39 -4.01 -3.40
N ASP A 128 -11.69 -3.88 -3.62
CA ASP A 128 -12.56 -4.91 -4.17
C ASP A 128 -12.11 -5.39 -5.55
N SER A 129 -11.55 -4.49 -6.37
CA SER A 129 -11.01 -4.82 -7.70
C SER A 129 -9.73 -5.65 -7.65
N LEU A 130 -9.12 -5.81 -6.48
CA LEU A 130 -7.85 -6.51 -6.26
C LEU A 130 -8.03 -7.87 -5.59
N VAL A 131 -9.26 -8.26 -5.33
CA VAL A 131 -9.59 -9.61 -4.82
C VAL A 131 -9.32 -10.63 -5.92
N LEU A 132 -8.39 -11.54 -5.64
CA LEU A 132 -7.96 -12.60 -6.55
C LEU A 132 -8.92 -13.81 -6.48
N VAL A 133 -9.35 -14.16 -5.27
CA VAL A 133 -10.23 -15.31 -4.99
C VAL A 133 -11.22 -14.91 -3.92
N GLY A 134 -12.47 -15.33 -4.06
CA GLY A 134 -13.54 -15.01 -3.12
C GLY A 134 -14.17 -13.66 -3.37
N THR A 135 -14.61 -12.99 -2.32
CA THR A 135 -15.32 -11.71 -2.39
C THR A 135 -14.72 -10.71 -1.39
N TRP A 136 -14.82 -9.41 -1.72
CA TRP A 136 -14.60 -8.36 -0.75
C TRP A 136 -15.87 -8.19 0.10
N ASN A 137 -15.97 -8.96 1.17
CA ASN A 137 -17.07 -8.80 2.13
C ASN A 137 -16.61 -9.12 3.57
N PRO A 138 -15.72 -8.32 4.18
CA PRO A 138 -15.26 -8.56 5.55
C PRO A 138 -16.31 -8.13 6.59
N MET A 139 -17.60 -8.06 6.22
CA MET A 139 -18.60 -7.30 6.94
C MET A 139 -19.54 -8.12 7.79
N GLU A 140 -19.72 -9.39 7.46
CA GLU A 140 -20.60 -10.26 8.23
C GLU A 140 -19.80 -11.10 9.21
N ASN A 141 -20.20 -11.01 10.48
CA ASN A 141 -19.94 -11.98 11.57
C ASN A 141 -18.61 -12.76 11.49
N ASN A 142 -17.49 -12.08 11.76
CA ASN A 142 -16.17 -12.70 11.82
C ASN A 142 -15.60 -13.13 10.46
N GLU A 143 -15.95 -12.45 9.39
CA GLU A 143 -15.36 -12.64 8.07
C GLU A 143 -14.11 -11.76 7.87
N THR A 144 -13.19 -12.25 7.06
CA THR A 144 -11.95 -11.53 6.77
C THR A 144 -11.51 -11.70 5.31
N VAL A 145 -10.89 -10.65 4.79
CA VAL A 145 -10.15 -10.67 3.53
C VAL A 145 -8.68 -10.44 3.84
N MET A 146 -7.81 -11.32 3.37
CA MET A 146 -6.39 -11.26 3.69
C MET A 146 -5.50 -11.32 2.46
N GLY A 147 -4.25 -10.89 2.60
CA GLY A 147 -3.27 -10.96 1.54
C GLY A 147 -2.92 -12.41 1.17
N TYR A 148 -2.74 -12.66 -0.13
CA TYR A 148 -2.38 -13.98 -0.64
C TYR A 148 -1.08 -14.52 -0.03
N GLY A 149 -0.11 -13.67 0.27
CA GLY A 149 1.15 -14.05 0.90
C GLY A 149 0.95 -14.64 2.30
N LEU A 150 0.13 -13.98 3.15
CA LEU A 150 -0.25 -14.48 4.47
C LEU A 150 -1.00 -15.81 4.38
N ALA A 151 -2.00 -15.89 3.49
CA ALA A 151 -2.79 -17.10 3.28
C ALA A 151 -1.92 -18.29 2.84
N SER A 152 -1.00 -18.06 1.90
CA SER A 152 -0.07 -19.09 1.41
C SER A 152 0.87 -19.57 2.52
N THR A 153 1.40 -18.65 3.34
CA THR A 153 2.29 -18.99 4.45
C THR A 153 1.58 -19.81 5.53
N LEU A 154 0.37 -19.40 5.87
CA LEU A 154 -0.47 -20.10 6.84
C LEU A 154 -1.04 -21.41 6.28
N GLY A 155 -1.22 -21.51 4.95
CA GLY A 155 -1.84 -22.64 4.28
C GLY A 155 -3.37 -22.63 4.39
N ILE A 156 -3.97 -21.44 4.53
CA ILE A 156 -5.42 -21.27 4.67
C ILE A 156 -6.05 -20.96 3.32
N GLY A 157 -7.21 -21.58 3.04
CA GLY A 157 -8.03 -21.34 1.86
C GLY A 157 -9.18 -20.37 2.10
N VAL A 158 -9.99 -20.15 1.06
CA VAL A 158 -11.20 -19.31 1.09
C VAL A 158 -12.43 -20.20 1.27
N PHE A 159 -13.42 -19.72 2.04
CA PHE A 159 -14.68 -20.42 2.31
C PHE A 159 -14.53 -21.78 2.99
N ASP A 160 -13.45 -22.01 3.71
CA ASP A 160 -13.30 -23.15 4.58
C ASP A 160 -13.93 -22.83 5.94
N TYR A 161 -15.22 -23.10 6.06
CA TYR A 161 -15.98 -22.81 7.30
C TYR A 161 -15.74 -23.82 8.42
N ASP A 162 -15.06 -24.92 8.14
CA ASP A 162 -14.64 -25.89 9.15
C ASP A 162 -13.33 -25.45 9.83
N SER A 163 -12.62 -24.50 9.21
CA SER A 163 -11.32 -24.01 9.68
C SER A 163 -11.38 -22.47 9.86
N TYR A 164 -10.95 -22.00 11.01
CA TYR A 164 -10.94 -20.56 11.32
C TYR A 164 -9.55 -20.07 11.63
N LEU A 165 -9.30 -18.83 11.20
CA LEU A 165 -8.08 -18.10 11.51
C LEU A 165 -8.23 -17.48 12.91
N ASN A 166 -7.39 -17.86 13.85
CA ASN A 166 -7.35 -17.22 15.15
C ASN A 166 -6.56 -15.92 15.10
N VAL A 167 -7.20 -14.83 15.52
CA VAL A 167 -6.56 -13.51 15.65
C VAL A 167 -6.38 -13.20 17.12
N THR A 168 -5.15 -12.99 17.52
CA THR A 168 -4.76 -12.78 18.92
C THR A 168 -4.07 -11.43 19.10
N VAL A 169 -4.49 -10.68 20.11
CA VAL A 169 -3.86 -9.43 20.54
C VAL A 169 -3.45 -9.52 22.00
N PRO A 170 -2.32 -8.91 22.38
CA PRO A 170 -1.98 -8.74 23.79
C PRO A 170 -2.91 -7.70 24.41
N LYS A 171 -3.56 -8.06 25.51
CA LYS A 171 -4.35 -7.15 26.32
C LYS A 171 -3.45 -6.48 27.36
N GLU A 172 -3.25 -5.17 27.21
CA GLU A 172 -2.59 -4.40 28.26
C GLU A 172 -3.54 -4.27 29.46
N ASN A 173 -3.21 -4.90 30.58
CA ASN A 173 -3.94 -4.71 31.81
C ASN A 173 -3.13 -3.78 32.73
N PRO A 174 -3.41 -2.46 32.75
CA PRO A 174 -2.65 -1.50 33.54
C PRO A 174 -2.86 -1.67 35.06
N LYS A 175 -3.77 -2.55 35.48
CA LYS A 175 -4.08 -2.82 36.91
C LYS A 175 -3.50 -4.15 37.40
N ALA A 176 -2.86 -4.95 36.57
CA ALA A 176 -2.24 -6.20 37.00
C ALA A 176 -0.93 -5.91 37.71
N LEU A 177 -0.89 -6.16 39.01
CA LEU A 177 0.30 -6.09 39.87
C LEU A 177 1.42 -7.08 39.47
N LEU A 178 1.11 -8.03 38.59
CA LEU A 178 2.04 -8.95 37.94
C LEU A 178 1.84 -8.78 36.44
N ASN A 179 2.93 -8.59 35.68
CA ASN A 179 2.98 -8.45 34.23
C ASN A 179 2.47 -9.69 33.46
N THR A 180 1.28 -10.15 33.75
CA THR A 180 0.61 -11.21 33.00
C THR A 180 -0.11 -10.57 31.82
N THR A 181 0.54 -10.58 30.67
CA THR A 181 -0.10 -10.22 29.39
C THR A 181 -1.23 -11.22 29.12
N GLN A 182 -2.47 -10.76 29.28
CA GLN A 182 -3.62 -11.57 28.87
C GLN A 182 -3.74 -11.49 27.36
N LEU A 183 -3.89 -12.64 26.73
CA LEU A 183 -4.12 -12.72 25.28
C LEU A 183 -5.64 -12.76 25.03
N LYS A 184 -6.10 -11.93 24.11
CA LYS A 184 -7.49 -12.00 23.63
C LYS A 184 -7.47 -12.56 22.24
N THR A 185 -8.19 -13.64 22.01
CA THR A 185 -8.24 -14.37 20.75
C THR A 185 -9.68 -14.42 20.25
N ARG A 186 -9.87 -14.17 18.95
CA ARG A 186 -11.16 -14.27 18.25
C ARG A 186 -10.98 -14.98 16.90
N PRO A 187 -11.92 -15.82 16.50
CA PRO A 187 -11.86 -16.49 15.21
C PRO A 187 -12.34 -15.58 14.06
N LEU A 188 -11.73 -15.73 12.89
CA LEU A 188 -12.16 -15.15 11.62
C LEU A 188 -12.24 -16.23 10.55
N TYR A 189 -13.21 -16.10 9.64
CA TYR A 189 -13.38 -16.94 8.45
C TYR A 189 -12.86 -16.19 7.23
N VAL A 190 -11.99 -16.81 6.44
CA VAL A 190 -11.41 -16.19 5.25
C VAL A 190 -12.40 -16.32 4.09
N VAL A 191 -12.94 -15.19 3.63
CA VAL A 191 -13.91 -15.11 2.54
C VAL A 191 -13.33 -14.54 1.24
N GLY A 192 -12.13 -13.97 1.31
CA GLY A 192 -11.45 -13.43 0.14
C GLY A 192 -9.95 -13.30 0.33
N LEU A 193 -9.24 -13.45 -0.79
CA LEU A 193 -7.78 -13.21 -0.87
C LEU A 193 -7.52 -12.12 -1.89
N TYR A 194 -6.76 -11.10 -1.50
CA TYR A 194 -6.29 -10.06 -2.41
C TYR A 194 -4.82 -10.26 -2.76
N ARG A 195 -4.42 -9.72 -3.91
CA ARG A 195 -3.03 -9.71 -4.33
C ARG A 195 -2.66 -8.36 -4.95
N ILE A 196 -1.59 -7.76 -4.41
CA ILE A 196 -1.15 -6.41 -4.77
C ILE A 196 0.36 -6.34 -4.95
N SER A 197 1.08 -6.57 -3.88
CA SER A 197 2.52 -6.64 -3.83
C SER A 197 2.95 -7.57 -2.71
N ASP A 198 4.13 -8.15 -2.82
CA ASP A 198 4.65 -9.08 -1.79
C ASP A 198 4.69 -8.44 -0.39
N GLU A 199 4.92 -7.13 -0.30
CA GLU A 199 4.95 -6.42 0.98
C GLU A 199 3.55 -6.32 1.60
N LEU A 200 2.53 -5.90 0.83
CA LEU A 200 1.17 -5.71 1.32
C LEU A 200 0.46 -7.04 1.53
N ASP A 201 0.70 -8.01 0.67
CA ASP A 201 0.11 -9.36 0.73
C ASP A 201 0.56 -10.15 1.97
N ASN A 202 1.73 -9.81 2.51
CA ASN A 202 2.27 -10.39 3.75
C ASN A 202 2.01 -9.54 5.00
N LYS A 203 1.26 -8.44 4.88
CA LYS A 203 1.12 -7.47 5.98
C LYS A 203 -0.29 -7.35 6.51
N TYR A 204 -1.30 -7.18 5.64
CA TYR A 204 -2.62 -6.78 6.07
C TYR A 204 -3.66 -7.90 6.02
N VAL A 205 -4.54 -7.87 7.06
CA VAL A 205 -5.77 -8.65 7.16
C VAL A 205 -6.90 -7.67 7.43
N TYR A 206 -7.92 -7.67 6.57
CA TYR A 206 -9.06 -6.77 6.66
C TYR A 206 -10.24 -7.44 7.34
N ALA A 207 -10.83 -6.78 8.31
CA ALA A 207 -12.05 -7.21 8.98
C ALA A 207 -13.01 -6.03 9.18
N SER A 208 -14.21 -6.27 9.66
CA SER A 208 -15.15 -5.18 9.98
C SER A 208 -14.61 -4.31 11.12
N THR A 209 -14.98 -3.02 11.11
CA THR A 209 -14.70 -2.11 12.23
C THR A 209 -15.22 -2.67 13.55
N ALA A 210 -16.43 -3.26 13.53
CA ALA A 210 -17.05 -3.82 14.73
C ALA A 210 -16.23 -4.98 15.31
N PHE A 211 -15.73 -5.89 14.46
CA PHE A 211 -14.85 -6.97 14.91
C PHE A 211 -13.54 -6.42 15.53
N ALA A 212 -12.92 -5.43 14.89
CA ALA A 212 -11.68 -4.84 15.39
C ALA A 212 -11.89 -4.14 16.72
N GLN A 213 -12.98 -3.37 16.88
CA GLN A 213 -13.35 -2.72 18.13
C GLN A 213 -13.59 -3.73 19.25
N GLU A 214 -14.32 -4.79 18.97
CA GLU A 214 -14.58 -5.85 19.95
C GLU A 214 -13.27 -6.58 20.34
N LEU A 215 -12.40 -6.88 19.39
CA LEU A 215 -11.11 -7.53 19.66
C LEU A 215 -10.20 -6.67 20.53
N LEU A 216 -10.18 -5.35 20.30
CA LEU A 216 -9.31 -4.39 20.99
C LEU A 216 -9.93 -3.81 22.27
N ASP A 217 -11.18 -4.13 22.59
CA ASP A 217 -11.96 -3.51 23.67
C ASP A 217 -12.08 -1.97 23.52
N TYR A 218 -12.24 -1.49 22.27
CA TYR A 218 -12.40 -0.08 21.96
C TYR A 218 -13.88 0.30 21.81
N PRO A 219 -14.27 1.51 22.27
CA PRO A 219 -15.61 2.03 22.02
C PRO A 219 -15.84 2.33 20.53
N ALA A 220 -17.12 2.48 20.15
CA ALA A 220 -17.55 2.62 18.75
C ALA A 220 -17.07 3.91 18.05
N ASP A 221 -16.61 4.89 18.81
CA ASP A 221 -16.09 6.18 18.35
C ASP A 221 -14.55 6.25 18.32
N GLN A 222 -13.87 5.17 18.71
CA GLN A 222 -12.42 5.12 18.79
C GLN A 222 -11.80 4.45 17.57
N PHE A 223 -10.84 5.14 16.92
CA PHE A 223 -10.16 4.71 15.70
C PHE A 223 -8.66 4.99 15.77
N SER A 224 -7.86 4.28 14.99
CA SER A 224 -6.42 4.54 14.91
C SER A 224 -6.06 5.61 13.86
N ALA A 225 -6.88 5.74 12.81
CA ALA A 225 -6.69 6.75 11.79
C ALA A 225 -7.99 7.04 11.03
N ILE A 226 -8.00 8.14 10.26
CA ILE A 226 -8.99 8.42 9.23
C ILE A 226 -8.25 8.52 7.90
N GLU A 227 -8.67 7.74 6.95
CA GLU A 227 -8.11 7.70 5.60
C GLU A 227 -8.99 8.49 4.64
N PHE A 228 -8.35 9.23 3.74
CA PHE A 228 -9.00 10.11 2.77
C PHE A 228 -8.49 9.77 1.37
N ASN A 229 -9.40 9.74 0.41
CA ASN A 229 -9.07 9.64 -1.00
C ASN A 229 -9.63 10.86 -1.75
N ALA A 230 -8.74 11.65 -2.32
CA ALA A 230 -9.11 12.80 -3.13
C ALA A 230 -9.48 12.36 -4.55
N PRO A 231 -10.54 12.93 -5.17
CA PRO A 231 -10.83 12.65 -6.56
C PRO A 231 -9.62 13.06 -7.39
N ARG A 232 -9.04 12.09 -8.09
CA ARG A 232 -7.96 12.39 -9.03
C ARG A 232 -8.54 13.27 -10.11
N HIS A 233 -8.15 14.54 -10.14
CA HIS A 233 -8.38 15.38 -11.31
C HIS A 233 -7.64 14.71 -12.47
N THR A 234 -8.38 14.05 -13.33
CA THR A 234 -7.90 13.63 -14.64
C THR A 234 -7.46 14.93 -15.32
N LYS A 235 -6.15 15.16 -15.40
CA LYS A 235 -5.64 16.22 -16.27
C LYS A 235 -5.92 15.74 -17.68
N GLU A 236 -6.96 16.35 -18.33
CA GLU A 236 -7.10 16.37 -19.76
C GLU A 236 -5.90 17.06 -20.42
#